data_a5495bfe1205871ac08530062cc491a9
#
_entry.id   a5495bfe1205871ac08530062cc491a9
#
_cell.length_a   1.000
_cell.length_b   1.000
_cell.length_c   1.000
_cell.angle_alpha   90.00
_cell.angle_beta   90.00
_cell.angle_gamma   90.00
#
_symmetry.space_group_name_H-M   'P 1'
#
loop_
_entity.id
_entity.type
_entity.pdbx_description
1 polymer ?
#
loop_
_entity_poly.entity_id
_entity_poly.type
_entity_poly.pdbx_seq_one_letter_code
_entity_poly.pdbx_strand_id
1 'polypeptide(L)'
;EGDSLGDFGYRDVLSRALHRTRAVTIKDKKGEETRKEVGLHELDSATRAAYDEAQKIIDSLDVTIPASPIDWMRSRIEKAGYTVAEITGRNMAVDYSTKTPTVSQVPLSEQNDKVGTTRMFNSGELDAIILNVAGSTGISLHASEKFKDQRVRRMIVAQPAQDINIFMQM
;
A
#
# COMPACT_ATOMS: atom_id res chain seq x y z
N GLU A 1 18.83 8.33 5.90
CA GLU A 1 19.04 7.26 4.91
C GLU A 1 18.05 6.15 5.19
N GLY A 2 17.35 5.68 4.16
CA GLY A 2 16.33 4.65 4.29
C GLY A 2 16.94 3.25 4.41
N ASP A 3 16.23 2.33 5.06
CA ASP A 3 16.63 0.93 5.16
C ASP A 3 16.52 0.24 3.80
N SER A 4 17.56 -0.51 3.40
CA SER A 4 17.56 -1.30 2.17
C SER A 4 16.58 -2.46 2.27
N LEU A 5 15.75 -2.66 1.24
CA LEU A 5 14.89 -3.84 1.13
C LEU A 5 15.61 -5.06 0.54
N GLY A 6 16.77 -4.89 -0.11
CA GLY A 6 17.43 -5.98 -0.83
C GLY A 6 16.50 -6.62 -1.86
N ASP A 7 16.40 -7.95 -1.83
CA ASP A 7 15.51 -8.75 -2.70
C ASP A 7 14.09 -8.93 -2.13
N PHE A 8 13.73 -8.12 -1.12
CA PHE A 8 12.44 -8.20 -0.46
C PHE A 8 11.29 -7.88 -1.43
N GLY A 9 10.42 -8.84 -1.65
CA GLY A 9 9.29 -8.75 -2.56
C GLY A 9 7.94 -8.97 -1.87
N TYR A 10 6.87 -9.03 -2.66
CA TYR A 10 5.52 -9.24 -2.14
C TYR A 10 5.35 -10.61 -1.45
N ARG A 11 6.09 -11.63 -1.89
CA ARG A 11 6.13 -12.94 -1.23
C ARG A 11 6.57 -12.82 0.24
N ASP A 12 7.58 -11.99 0.51
CA ASP A 12 8.06 -11.74 1.87
C ASP A 12 7.02 -11.01 2.71
N VAL A 13 6.23 -10.11 2.10
CA VAL A 13 5.09 -9.47 2.77
C VAL A 13 4.06 -10.52 3.19
N LEU A 14 3.72 -11.45 2.29
CA LEU A 14 2.79 -12.54 2.59
C LEU A 14 3.31 -13.47 3.68
N SER A 15 4.58 -13.87 3.62
CA SER A 15 5.22 -14.69 4.65
C SER A 15 5.20 -13.99 6.01
N ARG A 16 5.52 -12.70 6.07
CA ARG A 16 5.41 -11.91 7.31
C ARG A 16 3.98 -11.80 7.81
N ALA A 17 3.01 -11.65 6.91
CA ALA A 17 1.59 -11.65 7.30
C ALA A 17 1.18 -12.99 7.91
N LEU A 18 1.57 -14.11 7.31
CA LEU A 18 1.35 -15.45 7.84
C LEU A 18 2.03 -15.64 9.20
N HIS A 19 3.28 -15.20 9.37
CA HIS A 19 3.97 -15.23 10.67
C HIS A 19 3.21 -14.48 11.75
N ARG A 20 2.65 -13.31 11.42
CA ARG A 20 1.88 -12.48 12.37
C ARG A 20 0.60 -13.15 12.87
N THR A 21 0.03 -14.12 12.14
CA THR A 21 -1.16 -14.86 12.62
C THR A 21 -0.88 -15.69 13.87
N ARG A 22 0.39 -16.00 14.14
CA ARG A 22 0.81 -16.71 15.36
C ARG A 22 0.98 -15.79 16.57
N ALA A 23 0.81 -14.49 16.42
CA ALA A 23 0.92 -13.55 17.52
C ALA A 23 -0.40 -13.49 18.29
N VAL A 24 -0.35 -13.82 19.58
CA VAL A 24 -1.47 -13.74 20.52
C VAL A 24 -1.26 -12.63 21.52
N THR A 25 -2.33 -11.94 21.89
CA THR A 25 -2.31 -10.95 22.95
C THR A 25 -2.65 -11.62 24.26
N ILE A 26 -1.76 -11.59 25.22
CA ILE A 26 -1.94 -12.16 26.56
C ILE A 26 -2.14 -10.99 27.53
N LYS A 27 -3.22 -11.06 28.32
CA LYS A 27 -3.43 -10.12 29.43
C LYS A 27 -2.90 -10.74 30.71
N ASP A 28 -2.06 -10.00 31.40
CA ASP A 28 -1.60 -10.39 32.73
C ASP A 28 -2.69 -10.17 33.79
N LYS A 29 -2.38 -10.57 35.05
CA LYS A 29 -3.32 -10.37 36.18
C LYS A 29 -3.57 -8.91 36.52
N LYS A 30 -2.78 -7.98 36.00
CA LYS A 30 -2.92 -6.53 36.18
C LYS A 30 -3.62 -5.86 35.00
N GLY A 31 -4.01 -6.64 33.97
CA GLY A 31 -4.67 -6.15 32.78
C GLY A 31 -3.71 -5.60 31.72
N GLU A 32 -2.39 -5.70 31.92
CA GLU A 32 -1.42 -5.31 30.91
C GLU A 32 -1.42 -6.29 29.74
N GLU A 33 -1.48 -5.75 28.53
CA GLU A 33 -1.49 -6.53 27.30
C GLU A 33 -0.07 -6.73 26.79
N THR A 34 0.34 -8.00 26.66
CA THR A 34 1.61 -8.37 26.07
C THR A 34 1.37 -9.20 24.82
N ARG A 35 2.02 -8.86 23.73
CA ARG A 35 1.97 -9.64 22.50
C ARG A 35 3.05 -10.71 22.52
N LYS A 36 2.63 -11.99 22.48
CA LYS A 36 3.52 -13.16 22.42
C LYS A 36 3.34 -13.86 21.08
N GLU A 37 4.43 -14.28 20.46
CA GLU A 37 4.40 -15.16 19.31
C GLU A 37 4.36 -16.62 19.77
N VAL A 38 3.39 -17.39 19.27
CA VAL A 38 3.27 -18.82 19.53
C VAL A 38 4.26 -19.56 18.65
N GLY A 39 5.09 -20.41 19.25
CA GLY A 39 6.05 -21.24 18.52
C GLY A 39 5.33 -22.27 17.64
N LEU A 40 5.93 -22.64 16.51
CA LEU A 40 5.34 -23.66 15.62
C LEU A 40 5.17 -25.02 16.32
N HIS A 41 5.98 -25.32 17.31
CA HIS A 41 5.90 -26.55 18.12
C HIS A 41 4.79 -26.52 19.17
N GLU A 42 4.24 -25.34 19.47
CA GLU A 42 3.14 -25.13 20.41
C GLU A 42 1.77 -25.23 19.73
N LEU A 43 1.74 -25.24 18.38
CA LEU A 43 0.50 -25.38 17.61
C LEU A 43 0.00 -26.84 17.65
N ASP A 44 -1.30 -27.01 17.71
CA ASP A 44 -1.90 -28.33 17.47
C ASP A 44 -1.64 -28.81 16.02
N SER A 45 -1.81 -30.12 15.80
CA SER A 45 -1.45 -30.75 14.52
C SER A 45 -2.24 -30.18 13.33
N ALA A 46 -3.50 -29.82 13.51
CA ALA A 46 -4.34 -29.30 12.44
C ALA A 46 -3.94 -27.86 12.07
N THR A 47 -3.76 -27.01 13.09
CA THR A 47 -3.29 -25.63 12.89
C THR A 47 -1.89 -25.58 12.28
N ARG A 48 -0.99 -26.48 12.73
CA ARG A 48 0.35 -26.62 12.16
C ARG A 48 0.28 -27.02 10.69
N ALA A 49 -0.53 -28.02 10.33
CA ALA A 49 -0.67 -28.44 8.93
C ALA A 49 -1.23 -27.33 8.04
N ALA A 50 -2.22 -26.58 8.52
CA ALA A 50 -2.76 -25.43 7.80
C ALA A 50 -1.72 -24.32 7.60
N TYR A 51 -0.90 -24.04 8.61
CA TYR A 51 0.20 -23.08 8.52
C TYR A 51 1.25 -23.49 7.49
N ASP A 52 1.68 -24.76 7.55
CA ASP A 52 2.69 -25.30 6.64
C ASP A 52 2.17 -25.32 5.19
N GLU A 53 0.87 -25.61 4.99
CA GLU A 53 0.22 -25.56 3.68
C GLU A 53 0.16 -24.10 3.13
N ALA A 54 -0.24 -23.15 3.98
CA ALA A 54 -0.25 -21.73 3.60
C ALA A 54 1.16 -21.25 3.21
N GLN A 55 2.20 -21.64 3.95
CA GLN A 55 3.58 -21.29 3.63
C GLN A 55 4.00 -21.89 2.30
N LYS A 56 3.67 -23.16 2.01
CA LYS A 56 3.95 -23.79 0.72
C LYS A 56 3.28 -23.07 -0.44
N ILE A 57 2.01 -22.64 -0.26
CA ILE A 57 1.31 -21.84 -1.27
C ILE A 57 2.08 -20.56 -1.53
N ILE A 58 2.47 -19.81 -0.48
CA ILE A 58 3.24 -18.57 -0.61
C ILE A 58 4.56 -18.81 -1.35
N ASP A 59 5.29 -19.87 -0.99
CA ASP A 59 6.59 -20.19 -1.58
C ASP A 59 6.46 -20.58 -3.06
N SER A 60 5.33 -21.19 -3.45
CA SER A 60 5.03 -21.59 -4.83
C SER A 60 4.53 -20.45 -5.72
N LEU A 61 4.16 -19.29 -5.13
CA LEU A 61 3.66 -18.16 -5.91
C LEU A 61 4.76 -17.61 -6.83
N ASP A 62 4.51 -17.64 -8.11
CA ASP A 62 5.30 -16.90 -9.10
C ASP A 62 4.79 -15.45 -9.14
N VAL A 63 5.13 -14.67 -8.12
CA VAL A 63 4.66 -13.28 -7.99
C VAL A 63 5.82 -12.33 -8.25
N THR A 64 5.74 -11.64 -9.34
CA THR A 64 6.64 -10.52 -9.68
C THR A 64 6.15 -9.18 -9.14
N ILE A 65 5.16 -9.20 -8.23
CA ILE A 65 4.60 -7.99 -7.61
C ILE A 65 5.63 -7.41 -6.63
N PRO A 66 5.96 -6.13 -6.76
CA PRO A 66 6.88 -5.47 -5.84
C PRO A 66 6.30 -5.37 -4.42
N ALA A 67 7.15 -5.22 -3.42
CA ALA A 67 6.75 -5.10 -2.01
C ALA A 67 5.75 -3.94 -1.77
N SER A 68 5.87 -2.86 -2.53
CA SER A 68 4.95 -1.74 -2.55
C SER A 68 4.47 -1.45 -3.98
N PRO A 69 3.31 -1.98 -4.39
CA PRO A 69 2.76 -1.73 -5.72
C PRO A 69 2.49 -0.24 -6.00
N ILE A 70 2.09 0.54 -5.00
CA ILE A 70 1.84 1.98 -5.12
C ILE A 70 3.13 2.71 -5.53
N ASP A 71 4.22 2.47 -4.82
CA ASP A 71 5.52 3.11 -5.10
C ASP A 71 6.10 2.65 -6.43
N TRP A 72 5.91 1.38 -6.76
CA TRP A 72 6.34 0.86 -8.04
C TRP A 72 5.58 1.53 -9.20
N MET A 73 4.27 1.67 -9.09
CA MET A 73 3.46 2.40 -10.09
C MET A 73 3.90 3.85 -10.19
N ARG A 74 4.09 4.54 -9.06
CA ARG A 74 4.59 5.90 -9.01
C ARG A 74 5.92 6.02 -9.77
N SER A 75 6.89 5.19 -9.42
CA SER A 75 8.21 5.17 -10.10
C SER A 75 8.10 4.93 -11.61
N ARG A 76 7.16 4.10 -12.06
CA ARG A 76 6.95 3.85 -13.50
C ARG A 76 6.34 5.05 -14.22
N ILE A 77 5.40 5.75 -13.58
CA ILE A 77 4.77 6.96 -14.11
C ILE A 77 5.82 8.07 -14.23
N GLU A 78 6.62 8.29 -13.19
CA GLU A 78 7.70 9.28 -13.15
C GLU A 78 8.78 8.99 -14.22
N LYS A 79 9.19 7.72 -14.36
CA LYS A 79 10.14 7.28 -15.39
C LYS A 79 9.62 7.48 -16.82
N ALA A 80 8.31 7.48 -17.00
CA ALA A 80 7.67 7.81 -18.28
C ALA A 80 7.57 9.34 -18.55
N GLY A 81 8.06 10.17 -17.63
CA GLY A 81 8.11 11.62 -17.76
C GLY A 81 6.86 12.34 -17.28
N TYR A 82 5.96 11.67 -16.56
CA TYR A 82 4.74 12.25 -16.02
C TYR A 82 4.89 12.64 -14.54
N THR A 83 4.22 13.72 -14.16
CA THR A 83 4.11 14.14 -12.77
C THR A 83 3.02 13.38 -12.06
N VAL A 84 3.31 12.85 -10.87
CA VAL A 84 2.37 12.04 -10.08
C VAL A 84 2.44 12.38 -8.60
N ALA A 85 1.28 12.42 -7.96
CA ALA A 85 1.17 12.51 -6.51
C ALA A 85 0.26 11.41 -5.98
N GLU A 86 0.19 11.25 -4.66
CA GLU A 86 -0.68 10.27 -4.04
C GLU A 86 -1.53 10.90 -2.92
N ILE A 87 -2.71 10.32 -2.72
CA ILE A 87 -3.58 10.61 -1.59
C ILE A 87 -3.96 9.27 -0.97
N THR A 88 -3.11 8.76 -0.07
CA THR A 88 -3.23 7.41 0.48
C THR A 88 -3.20 7.37 2.01
N GLY A 89 -2.74 8.44 2.67
CA GLY A 89 -2.62 8.53 4.13
C GLY A 89 -1.56 7.61 4.74
N ARG A 90 -0.70 6.97 3.93
CA ARG A 90 0.41 6.16 4.44
C ARG A 90 1.58 7.05 4.89
N ASN A 91 2.38 6.54 5.78
CA ASN A 91 3.54 7.24 6.34
C ASN A 91 4.90 6.63 5.95
N MET A 92 4.88 5.54 5.19
CA MET A 92 6.08 4.86 4.69
C MET A 92 6.00 4.70 3.18
N ALA A 93 7.10 4.88 2.50
CA ALA A 93 7.24 4.71 1.06
C ALA A 93 8.48 3.89 0.71
N VAL A 94 8.47 3.26 -0.46
CA VAL A 94 9.60 2.54 -1.02
C VAL A 94 10.11 3.30 -2.24
N ASP A 95 11.38 3.67 -2.22
CA ASP A 95 12.03 4.27 -3.38
C ASP A 95 12.54 3.17 -4.33
N TYR A 96 11.96 3.10 -5.52
CA TYR A 96 12.36 2.23 -6.62
C TYR A 96 13.20 2.96 -7.69
N SER A 97 13.72 4.13 -7.41
CA SER A 97 14.57 4.88 -8.36
C SER A 97 15.94 4.23 -8.54
N THR A 98 16.42 3.53 -7.53
CA THR A 98 17.71 2.83 -7.50
C THR A 98 17.56 1.33 -7.75
N LYS A 99 18.69 0.64 -8.01
CA LYS A 99 18.71 -0.83 -8.17
C LYS A 99 18.31 -1.56 -6.89
N THR A 100 18.62 -0.98 -5.74
CA THR A 100 18.27 -1.55 -4.43
C THR A 100 17.21 -0.68 -3.81
N PRO A 101 15.94 -1.14 -3.76
CA PRO A 101 14.86 -0.37 -3.17
C PRO A 101 15.13 -0.05 -1.69
N THR A 102 14.79 1.16 -1.28
CA THR A 102 14.94 1.61 0.11
C THR A 102 13.62 2.06 0.68
N VAL A 103 13.42 1.83 1.99
CA VAL A 103 12.21 2.28 2.71
C VAL A 103 12.53 3.57 3.43
N SER A 104 11.66 4.55 3.31
CA SER A 104 11.75 5.82 4.02
C SER A 104 10.39 6.28 4.54
N GLN A 105 10.41 7.20 5.49
CA GLN A 105 9.18 7.88 5.91
C GLN A 105 8.75 8.89 4.84
N VAL A 106 7.46 8.91 4.55
CA VAL A 106 6.87 9.98 3.74
C VAL A 106 6.89 11.27 4.55
N PRO A 107 7.40 12.38 4.00
CA PRO A 107 7.42 13.67 4.69
C PRO A 107 6.01 14.07 5.16
N LEU A 108 5.91 14.64 6.36
CA LEU A 108 4.62 15.07 6.93
C LEU A 108 3.88 16.07 6.02
N SER A 109 4.61 16.89 5.28
CA SER A 109 4.05 17.84 4.30
C SER A 109 3.33 17.16 3.14
N GLU A 110 3.68 15.90 2.83
CA GLU A 110 3.09 15.13 1.73
C GLU A 110 1.98 14.18 2.21
N GLN A 111 1.96 13.82 3.51
CA GLN A 111 1.09 12.78 4.03
C GLN A 111 -0.40 13.11 4.00
N ASN A 112 -0.81 14.37 4.01
CA ASN A 112 -2.21 14.75 4.20
C ASN A 112 -2.68 15.96 3.38
N ASP A 113 -1.94 16.40 2.37
CA ASP A 113 -2.36 17.54 1.56
C ASP A 113 -3.33 17.13 0.43
N LYS A 114 -4.49 16.61 0.82
CA LYS A 114 -5.55 16.27 -0.15
C LYS A 114 -5.99 17.48 -0.97
N VAL A 115 -6.12 18.63 -0.33
CA VAL A 115 -6.63 19.86 -0.97
C VAL A 115 -5.62 20.39 -1.97
N GLY A 116 -4.35 20.52 -1.57
CA GLY A 116 -3.27 20.98 -2.46
C GLY A 116 -3.07 20.04 -3.64
N THR A 117 -2.99 18.72 -3.39
CA THR A 117 -2.84 17.71 -4.43
C THR A 117 -4.02 17.74 -5.43
N THR A 118 -5.25 17.83 -4.93
CA THR A 118 -6.45 17.95 -5.79
C THR A 118 -6.40 19.23 -6.64
N ARG A 119 -5.97 20.35 -6.05
CA ARG A 119 -5.82 21.62 -6.77
C ARG A 119 -4.77 21.51 -7.87
N MET A 120 -3.60 20.95 -7.57
CA MET A 120 -2.52 20.76 -8.55
C MET A 120 -2.96 19.88 -9.72
N PHE A 121 -3.72 18.83 -9.44
CA PHE A 121 -4.28 17.99 -10.51
C PHE A 121 -5.33 18.75 -11.34
N ASN A 122 -6.20 19.51 -10.71
CA ASN A 122 -7.23 20.30 -11.40
C ASN A 122 -6.65 21.47 -12.20
N SER A 123 -5.47 21.97 -11.83
CA SER A 123 -4.73 23.01 -12.58
C SER A 123 -3.86 22.47 -13.71
N GLY A 124 -3.64 21.16 -13.77
CA GLY A 124 -2.78 20.51 -14.76
C GLY A 124 -1.31 20.48 -14.39
N GLU A 125 -0.96 20.82 -13.15
CA GLU A 125 0.40 20.69 -12.59
C GLU A 125 0.77 19.22 -12.32
N LEU A 126 -0.24 18.35 -12.14
CA LEU A 126 -0.08 16.91 -12.04
C LEU A 126 -0.76 16.21 -13.21
N ASP A 127 -0.11 15.17 -13.71
CA ASP A 127 -0.65 14.31 -14.78
C ASP A 127 -1.43 13.13 -14.22
N ALA A 128 -1.07 12.66 -13.02
CA ALA A 128 -1.71 11.51 -12.37
C ALA A 128 -1.83 11.68 -10.85
N ILE A 129 -2.84 11.05 -10.27
CA ILE A 129 -2.99 10.87 -8.82
C ILE A 129 -3.21 9.38 -8.54
N ILE A 130 -2.49 8.86 -7.56
CA ILE A 130 -2.73 7.53 -7.01
C ILE A 130 -3.58 7.66 -5.75
N LEU A 131 -4.68 6.93 -5.71
CA LEU A 131 -5.65 6.96 -4.61
C LEU A 131 -5.79 5.57 -3.99
N ASN A 132 -6.00 5.51 -2.68
CA ASN A 132 -6.58 4.35 -2.02
C ASN A 132 -7.97 4.70 -1.46
N VAL A 133 -8.69 3.71 -0.92
CA VAL A 133 -10.04 3.91 -0.36
C VAL A 133 -10.05 5.02 0.69
N ALA A 134 -9.06 5.07 1.59
CA ALA A 134 -8.98 6.11 2.62
C ALA A 134 -8.73 7.51 2.05
N GLY A 135 -8.00 7.60 0.93
CA GLY A 135 -7.70 8.84 0.24
C GLY A 135 -8.84 9.38 -0.62
N SER A 136 -9.67 8.50 -1.18
CA SER A 136 -10.67 8.86 -2.19
C SER A 136 -11.89 9.60 -1.66
N THR A 137 -12.21 9.47 -0.37
CA THR A 137 -13.39 10.10 0.23
C THR A 137 -13.24 11.62 0.33
N GLY A 138 -14.25 12.35 -0.13
CA GLY A 138 -14.36 13.81 0.02
C GLY A 138 -13.50 14.64 -0.93
N ILE A 139 -13.02 14.04 -2.03
CA ILE A 139 -12.31 14.76 -3.11
C ILE A 139 -13.13 14.74 -4.39
N SER A 140 -12.92 15.76 -5.22
CA SER A 140 -13.56 15.87 -6.54
C SER A 140 -12.50 15.98 -7.62
N LEU A 141 -12.41 14.92 -8.42
CA LEU A 141 -11.45 14.78 -9.53
C LEU A 141 -12.14 14.77 -10.90
N HIS A 142 -13.41 15.18 -10.95
CA HIS A 142 -14.17 15.23 -12.20
C HIS A 142 -13.60 16.29 -13.15
N ALA A 143 -13.74 16.08 -14.43
CA ALA A 143 -13.46 17.12 -15.42
C ALA A 143 -14.54 18.23 -15.33
N SER A 144 -14.11 19.48 -15.38
CA SER A 144 -14.99 20.65 -15.33
C SER A 144 -14.44 21.75 -16.21
N GLU A 145 -15.31 22.44 -16.95
CA GLU A 145 -14.94 23.62 -17.73
C GLU A 145 -14.39 24.77 -16.86
N LYS A 146 -14.65 24.74 -15.55
CA LYS A 146 -14.12 25.72 -14.59
C LYS A 146 -12.65 25.49 -14.24
N PHE A 147 -12.11 24.31 -14.53
CA PHE A 147 -10.70 24.01 -14.26
C PHE A 147 -9.81 24.46 -15.41
N LYS A 148 -8.58 24.83 -15.09
CA LYS A 148 -7.57 25.23 -16.08
C LYS A 148 -7.20 24.05 -16.99
N ASP A 149 -7.13 22.84 -16.43
CA ASP A 149 -6.83 21.63 -17.17
C ASP A 149 -8.09 21.05 -17.82
N GLN A 150 -8.11 21.03 -19.13
CA GLN A 150 -9.22 20.50 -19.95
C GLN A 150 -8.90 19.12 -20.54
N ARG A 151 -7.81 18.50 -20.15
CA ARG A 151 -7.46 17.15 -20.62
C ARG A 151 -8.50 16.13 -20.18
N VAL A 152 -8.73 15.14 -21.03
CA VAL A 152 -9.64 14.02 -20.70
C VAL A 152 -9.09 13.25 -19.51
N ARG A 153 -9.88 13.12 -18.46
CA ARG A 153 -9.52 12.35 -17.27
C ARG A 153 -9.95 10.91 -17.40
N ARG A 154 -9.11 10.00 -16.98
CA ARG A 154 -9.38 8.57 -17.00
C ARG A 154 -9.13 8.00 -15.61
N MET A 155 -10.05 7.17 -15.14
CA MET A 155 -9.90 6.41 -13.91
C MET A 155 -9.46 4.99 -14.25
N ILE A 156 -8.41 4.51 -13.60
CA ILE A 156 -7.92 3.13 -13.70
C ILE A 156 -8.08 2.49 -12.33
N VAL A 157 -8.91 1.47 -12.25
CA VAL A 157 -9.10 0.70 -11.01
C VAL A 157 -8.11 -0.46 -11.01
N ALA A 158 -6.98 -0.27 -10.33
CA ALA A 158 -5.94 -1.30 -10.23
C ALA A 158 -6.33 -2.43 -9.25
N GLN A 159 -7.07 -2.07 -8.19
CA GLN A 159 -7.61 -3.03 -7.22
C GLN A 159 -9.03 -2.61 -6.84
N PRO A 160 -10.06 -3.35 -7.29
CA PRO A 160 -11.43 -3.04 -6.91
C PRO A 160 -11.66 -3.27 -5.41
N ALA A 161 -12.50 -2.44 -4.79
CA ALA A 161 -12.95 -2.67 -3.43
C ALA A 161 -13.79 -3.95 -3.36
N GLN A 162 -13.68 -4.69 -2.26
CA GLN A 162 -14.47 -5.91 -2.04
C GLN A 162 -15.95 -5.59 -1.76
N ASP A 163 -16.23 -4.41 -1.20
CA ASP A 163 -17.58 -3.90 -0.97
C ASP A 163 -18.01 -2.99 -2.13
N ILE A 164 -19.13 -3.35 -2.77
CA ILE A 164 -19.67 -2.60 -3.91
C ILE A 164 -20.06 -1.17 -3.53
N ASN A 165 -20.51 -0.92 -2.31
CA ASN A 165 -20.88 0.42 -1.88
C ASN A 165 -19.65 1.32 -1.79
N ILE A 166 -18.53 0.79 -1.30
CA ILE A 166 -17.25 1.51 -1.27
C ILE A 166 -16.78 1.78 -2.70
N PHE A 167 -16.87 0.79 -3.58
CA PHE A 167 -16.47 0.93 -4.98
C PHE A 167 -17.28 2.02 -5.70
N MET A 168 -18.58 2.11 -5.45
CA MET A 168 -19.47 3.11 -6.06
C MET A 168 -19.26 4.53 -5.52
N GLN A 169 -18.54 4.70 -4.41
CA GLN A 169 -18.21 6.00 -3.81
C GLN A 169 -16.84 6.54 -4.23
N MET A 170 -16.05 5.76 -4.93
CA MET A 170 -14.73 6.15 -5.46
C MET A 170 -14.91 6.92 -6.77
#